data_2232ebf3e6d3b6afcf734427c4f38f28
#
_entry.id   2232ebf3e6d3b6afcf734427c4f38f28
#
_cell.length_a   1.000
_cell.length_b   1.000
_cell.length_c   1.000
_cell.angle_alpha   90.00
_cell.angle_beta   90.00
_cell.angle_gamma   90.00
#
_symmetry.space_group_name_H-M   'P 1'
#
loop_
_entity.id
_entity.type
_entity.pdbx_description
1 polymer ?
#
loop_
_entity_poly.entity_id
_entity_poly.type
_entity_poly.pdbx_seq_one_letter_code
_entity_poly.pdbx_strand_id
1 'polypeptide(L)'
;MAPTDAPPASNGSPPPPSSRIGPHPGFISSANQYTTDTRVTRKLRDNNCDPAREITYRLQGVQLIDNVREHLRLPVRTFDTACVYFHKFRLNFRDAEYNYQDAALASLFVACKVEDTIKKSRDILAAAYNVKNPEKPVASDDKVCSTGEDLARAR
;
A
#
# COMPACT_ATOMS: atom_id res chain seq x y z
N MET A 1 -76.72 14.80 -14.11
CA MET A 1 -75.46 15.51 -14.40
C MET A 1 -74.78 15.72 -13.09
N ALA A 2 -73.75 14.90 -12.81
CA ALA A 2 -72.94 15.02 -11.63
C ALA A 2 -71.48 15.27 -12.07
N PRO A 3 -70.72 16.21 -11.51
CA PRO A 3 -69.36 16.41 -11.82
C PRO A 3 -68.52 15.44 -11.02
N THR A 4 -67.64 14.81 -11.70
CA THR A 4 -66.63 13.86 -11.15
C THR A 4 -65.47 14.64 -10.52
N ASP A 5 -65.39 14.61 -9.20
CA ASP A 5 -64.21 15.10 -8.47
C ASP A 5 -63.06 14.10 -8.57
N ALA A 6 -61.98 14.48 -9.24
CA ALA A 6 -60.72 13.77 -9.22
C ALA A 6 -59.91 14.22 -8.01
N PRO A 7 -59.32 13.32 -7.23
CA PRO A 7 -58.48 13.70 -6.09
C PRO A 7 -57.16 14.31 -6.57
N PRO A 8 -56.59 15.28 -5.82
CA PRO A 8 -55.34 15.91 -6.18
C PRO A 8 -54.15 14.91 -6.04
N ALA A 9 -53.29 14.94 -7.05
CA ALA A 9 -52.04 14.18 -7.06
C ALA A 9 -51.17 14.60 -5.87
N SER A 10 -50.93 13.67 -4.96
CA SER A 10 -49.96 13.84 -3.88
C SER A 10 -48.54 13.88 -4.46
N ASN A 11 -47.91 15.04 -4.37
CA ASN A 11 -46.48 15.18 -4.61
C ASN A 11 -45.72 14.40 -3.53
N GLY A 12 -45.55 13.10 -3.76
CA GLY A 12 -44.67 12.26 -2.97
C GLY A 12 -43.22 12.62 -3.26
N SER A 13 -42.60 13.38 -2.35
CA SER A 13 -41.15 13.49 -2.34
C SER A 13 -40.54 12.10 -2.31
N PRO A 14 -39.47 11.81 -3.09
CA PRO A 14 -38.80 10.51 -3.03
C PRO A 14 -38.36 10.24 -1.58
N PRO A 15 -38.53 9.01 -1.08
CA PRO A 15 -38.12 8.68 0.27
C PRO A 15 -36.62 8.98 0.41
N PRO A 16 -36.17 9.51 1.55
CA PRO A 16 -34.76 9.77 1.80
C PRO A 16 -33.96 8.46 1.57
N PRO A 17 -32.76 8.54 0.98
CA PRO A 17 -31.96 7.35 0.78
C PRO A 17 -31.82 6.64 2.13
N SER A 18 -32.29 5.39 2.19
CA SER A 18 -32.16 4.56 3.39
C SER A 18 -30.71 4.62 3.83
N SER A 19 -30.45 5.20 4.99
CA SER A 19 -29.15 5.15 5.64
C SER A 19 -28.76 3.68 5.64
N ARG A 20 -27.74 3.31 4.85
CA ARG A 20 -27.21 1.96 4.87
C ARG A 20 -26.61 1.79 6.25
N ILE A 21 -27.42 1.23 7.14
CA ILE A 21 -26.94 0.75 8.43
C ILE A 21 -25.83 -0.20 8.06
N GLY A 22 -24.61 0.10 8.49
CA GLY A 22 -23.46 -0.77 8.27
C GLY A 22 -23.78 -2.19 8.73
N PRO A 23 -23.02 -3.19 8.29
CA PRO A 23 -23.29 -4.58 8.65
C PRO A 23 -23.40 -4.69 10.16
N HIS A 24 -24.38 -5.48 10.62
CA HIS A 24 -24.62 -5.76 12.05
C HIS A 24 -23.27 -6.07 12.73
N PRO A 25 -23.00 -5.61 13.97
CA PRO A 25 -21.74 -5.82 14.67
C PRO A 25 -21.30 -7.30 14.82
N GLY A 26 -22.17 -8.27 14.50
CA GLY A 26 -21.81 -9.68 14.37
C GLY A 26 -21.37 -10.10 12.96
N PHE A 27 -21.35 -9.22 11.97
CA PHE A 27 -20.87 -9.49 10.62
C PHE A 27 -19.46 -8.95 10.43
N ILE A 28 -18.48 -9.82 10.38
CA ILE A 28 -17.14 -9.48 9.93
C ILE A 28 -17.12 -9.67 8.41
N SER A 29 -17.14 -8.57 7.66
CA SER A 29 -16.84 -8.62 6.24
C SER A 29 -15.34 -8.79 6.09
N SER A 30 -14.87 -10.03 5.92
CA SER A 30 -13.47 -10.26 5.58
C SER A 30 -13.24 -9.82 4.13
N ALA A 31 -12.34 -8.87 3.93
CA ALA A 31 -11.87 -8.55 2.59
C ALA A 31 -11.26 -9.82 1.96
N ASN A 32 -11.59 -10.09 0.69
CA ASN A 32 -10.97 -11.20 -0.03
C ASN A 32 -9.47 -10.95 -0.14
N GLN A 33 -8.69 -11.64 0.68
CA GLN A 33 -7.24 -11.46 0.79
C GLN A 33 -6.50 -12.12 -0.38
N TYR A 34 -7.14 -13.07 -1.05
CA TYR A 34 -6.53 -13.84 -2.12
C TYR A 34 -6.85 -13.25 -3.50
N THR A 35 -5.90 -13.34 -4.39
CA THR A 35 -6.03 -12.90 -5.77
C THR A 35 -5.71 -14.09 -6.68
N THR A 36 -6.54 -14.34 -7.70
CA THR A 36 -6.32 -15.39 -8.68
C THR A 36 -5.22 -14.97 -9.67
N ASP A 37 -4.50 -15.93 -10.23
CA ASP A 37 -3.46 -15.69 -11.24
C ASP A 37 -4.00 -14.93 -12.47
N THR A 38 -5.17 -15.28 -12.94
CA THR A 38 -5.85 -14.56 -14.04
C THR A 38 -6.10 -13.09 -13.72
N ARG A 39 -6.40 -12.76 -12.47
CA ARG A 39 -6.60 -11.37 -12.04
C ARG A 39 -5.27 -10.62 -11.93
N VAL A 40 -4.21 -11.28 -11.48
CA VAL A 40 -2.85 -10.71 -11.46
C VAL A 40 -2.40 -10.39 -12.87
N THR A 41 -2.47 -11.35 -13.79
CA THR A 41 -2.07 -11.19 -15.19
C THR A 41 -2.84 -10.06 -15.87
N ARG A 42 -4.16 -9.98 -15.63
CA ARG A 42 -4.97 -8.89 -16.17
C ARG A 42 -4.53 -7.53 -15.64
N LYS A 43 -4.31 -7.40 -14.32
CA LYS A 43 -3.86 -6.13 -13.72
C LYS A 43 -2.48 -5.70 -14.23
N LEU A 44 -1.55 -6.61 -14.39
CA LEU A 44 -0.22 -6.29 -14.96
C LEU A 44 -0.34 -5.78 -16.41
N ARG A 45 -1.22 -6.38 -17.20
CA ARG A 45 -1.52 -5.92 -18.57
C ARG A 45 -2.18 -4.54 -18.57
N ASP A 46 -3.19 -4.33 -17.73
CA ASP A 46 -3.91 -3.05 -17.62
C ASP A 46 -2.96 -1.91 -17.19
N ASN A 47 -1.96 -2.23 -16.35
CA ASN A 47 -0.92 -1.31 -15.92
C ASN A 47 0.23 -1.16 -16.94
N ASN A 48 0.17 -1.87 -18.07
CA ASN A 48 1.22 -1.87 -19.11
C ASN A 48 2.61 -2.23 -18.55
N CYS A 49 2.66 -3.17 -17.60
CA CYS A 49 3.89 -3.65 -16.99
C CYS A 49 4.46 -4.82 -17.80
N ASP A 50 5.77 -4.81 -18.06
CA ASP A 50 6.49 -5.98 -18.56
C ASP A 50 6.58 -7.03 -17.43
N PRO A 51 6.05 -8.26 -17.64
CA PRO A 51 6.03 -9.29 -16.60
C PRO A 51 7.43 -9.67 -16.08
N ALA A 52 8.42 -9.76 -16.96
CA ALA A 52 9.78 -10.13 -16.57
C ALA A 52 10.44 -9.06 -15.69
N ARG A 53 10.27 -7.81 -16.08
CA ARG A 53 10.74 -6.65 -15.30
C ARG A 53 10.04 -6.54 -13.96
N GLU A 54 8.73 -6.77 -13.93
CA GLU A 54 7.95 -6.73 -12.69
C GLU A 54 8.38 -7.82 -11.70
N ILE A 55 8.68 -9.03 -12.16
CA ILE A 55 9.22 -10.11 -11.31
C ILE A 55 10.54 -9.66 -10.68
N THR A 56 11.44 -9.08 -11.48
CA THR A 56 12.72 -8.58 -10.99
C THR A 56 12.54 -7.51 -9.90
N TYR A 57 11.67 -6.54 -10.13
CA TYR A 57 11.39 -5.49 -9.15
C TYR A 57 10.75 -6.01 -7.87
N ARG A 58 9.89 -7.04 -7.98
CA ARG A 58 9.31 -7.69 -6.81
C ARG A 58 10.36 -8.40 -5.98
N LEU A 59 11.26 -9.13 -6.61
CA LEU A 59 12.36 -9.81 -5.92
C LEU A 59 13.30 -8.80 -5.24
N GLN A 60 13.72 -7.78 -5.95
CA GLN A 60 14.60 -6.74 -5.42
C GLN A 60 13.93 -5.94 -4.29
N GLY A 61 12.64 -5.64 -4.41
CA GLY A 61 11.89 -4.94 -3.38
C GLY A 61 11.74 -5.77 -2.10
N VAL A 62 11.42 -7.06 -2.22
CA VAL A 62 11.36 -7.97 -1.07
C VAL A 62 12.73 -8.13 -0.41
N GLN A 63 13.80 -8.27 -1.20
CA GLN A 63 15.17 -8.32 -0.66
C GLN A 63 15.54 -7.04 0.08
N LEU A 64 15.16 -5.88 -0.44
CA LEU A 64 15.40 -4.60 0.25
C LEU A 64 14.63 -4.53 1.58
N ILE A 65 13.37 -4.97 1.61
CA ILE A 65 12.57 -5.02 2.84
C ILE A 65 13.25 -5.92 3.88
N ASP A 66 13.73 -7.10 3.47
CA ASP A 66 14.38 -8.05 4.37
C ASP A 66 15.68 -7.51 4.94
N ASN A 67 16.54 -6.96 4.09
CA ASN A 67 17.82 -6.38 4.51
C ASN A 67 17.63 -5.22 5.52
N VAL A 68 16.62 -4.35 5.26
CA VAL A 68 16.31 -3.25 6.18
C VAL A 68 15.69 -3.79 7.47
N ARG A 69 14.83 -4.81 7.39
CA ARG A 69 14.26 -5.48 8.55
C ARG A 69 15.37 -6.05 9.46
N GLU A 70 16.33 -6.75 8.90
CA GLU A 70 17.46 -7.30 9.64
C GLU A 70 18.29 -6.22 10.31
N HIS A 71 18.62 -5.16 9.56
CA HIS A 71 19.38 -4.03 10.08
C HIS A 71 18.68 -3.35 11.27
N LEU A 72 17.36 -3.21 11.21
CA LEU A 72 16.53 -2.62 12.27
C LEU A 72 16.07 -3.62 13.33
N ARG A 73 16.43 -4.91 13.19
CA ARG A 73 16.01 -6.02 14.07
C ARG A 73 14.49 -6.10 14.25
N LEU A 74 13.75 -5.94 13.14
CA LEU A 74 12.31 -6.06 13.15
C LEU A 74 11.87 -7.54 13.11
N PRO A 75 10.73 -7.89 13.74
CA PRO A 75 10.22 -9.26 13.72
C PRO A 75 9.77 -9.69 12.31
N VAL A 76 9.76 -10.99 12.08
CA VAL A 76 9.36 -11.60 10.79
C VAL A 76 7.93 -11.22 10.41
N ARG A 77 7.00 -11.14 11.37
CA ARG A 77 5.61 -10.72 11.09
C ARG A 77 5.53 -9.34 10.42
N THR A 78 6.39 -8.40 10.80
CA THR A 78 6.47 -7.08 10.15
C THR A 78 6.93 -7.20 8.71
N PHE A 79 7.86 -8.10 8.42
CA PHE A 79 8.31 -8.40 7.08
C PHE A 79 7.17 -8.98 6.22
N ASP A 80 6.46 -9.97 6.73
CA ASP A 80 5.35 -10.61 6.00
C ASP A 80 4.27 -9.60 5.65
N THR A 81 3.88 -8.75 6.61
CA THR A 81 2.91 -7.68 6.39
C THR A 81 3.41 -6.65 5.38
N ALA A 82 4.70 -6.27 5.43
CA ALA A 82 5.30 -5.36 4.46
C ALA A 82 5.30 -5.94 3.04
N CYS A 83 5.63 -7.23 2.88
CA CYS A 83 5.60 -7.92 1.59
C CYS A 83 4.19 -7.95 1.00
N VAL A 84 3.17 -8.22 1.82
CA VAL A 84 1.77 -8.20 1.36
C VAL A 84 1.37 -6.81 0.85
N TYR A 85 1.71 -5.75 1.58
CA TYR A 85 1.43 -4.38 1.15
C TYR A 85 2.19 -4.00 -0.11
N PHE A 86 3.47 -4.33 -0.19
CA PHE A 86 4.29 -4.08 -1.35
C PHE A 86 3.74 -4.77 -2.60
N HIS A 87 3.41 -6.06 -2.53
CA HIS A 87 2.84 -6.79 -3.66
C HIS A 87 1.48 -6.26 -4.09
N LYS A 88 0.61 -5.90 -3.15
CA LYS A 88 -0.70 -5.28 -3.46
C LYS A 88 -0.54 -3.90 -4.08
N PHE A 89 0.40 -3.09 -3.61
CA PHE A 89 0.71 -1.79 -4.19
C PHE A 89 1.16 -1.95 -5.64
N ARG A 90 2.14 -2.83 -5.91
CA ARG A 90 2.65 -3.10 -7.25
C ARG A 90 1.61 -3.62 -8.24
N LEU A 91 0.52 -4.24 -7.77
CA LEU A 91 -0.59 -4.66 -8.63
C LEU A 91 -1.55 -3.53 -9.02
N ASN A 92 -1.56 -2.43 -8.28
CA ASN A 92 -2.55 -1.37 -8.47
C ASN A 92 -1.95 -0.10 -9.08
N PHE A 93 -0.65 0.11 -8.99
CA PHE A 93 0.04 1.32 -9.46
C PHE A 93 1.08 0.99 -10.52
N ARG A 94 1.27 1.91 -11.47
CA ARG A 94 2.23 1.74 -12.57
C ARG A 94 3.66 1.91 -12.07
N ASP A 95 4.57 1.17 -12.68
CA ASP A 95 6.00 1.27 -12.41
C ASP A 95 6.57 2.67 -12.72
N ALA A 96 6.07 3.29 -13.78
CA ALA A 96 6.49 4.63 -14.18
C ALA A 96 6.14 5.74 -13.17
N GLU A 97 5.13 5.52 -12.32
CA GLU A 97 4.68 6.50 -11.33
C GLU A 97 5.45 6.39 -10.01
N TYR A 98 5.82 5.16 -9.63
CA TYR A 98 6.41 4.89 -8.33
C TYR A 98 7.59 3.93 -8.45
N ASN A 99 8.74 4.36 -7.94
CA ASN A 99 9.91 3.50 -7.83
C ASN A 99 9.63 2.34 -6.86
N TYR A 100 10.03 1.13 -7.24
CA TYR A 100 9.85 -0.06 -6.41
C TYR A 100 10.54 0.05 -5.04
N GLN A 101 11.65 0.77 -4.95
CA GLN A 101 12.39 0.97 -3.69
C GLN A 101 11.59 1.82 -2.72
N ASP A 102 11.03 2.93 -3.19
CA ASP A 102 10.20 3.82 -2.37
C ASP A 102 8.93 3.10 -1.91
N ALA A 103 8.30 2.33 -2.82
CA ALA A 103 7.14 1.50 -2.49
C ALA A 103 7.47 0.43 -1.45
N ALA A 104 8.65 -0.21 -1.52
CA ALA A 104 9.10 -1.21 -0.56
C ALA A 104 9.31 -0.60 0.84
N LEU A 105 10.01 0.54 0.92
CA LEU A 105 10.26 1.23 2.19
C LEU A 105 8.99 1.82 2.81
N ALA A 106 8.10 2.37 2.00
CA ALA A 106 6.79 2.84 2.44
C ALA A 106 5.94 1.69 2.99
N SER A 107 5.95 0.54 2.31
CA SER A 107 5.25 -0.67 2.78
C SER A 107 5.79 -1.17 4.11
N LEU A 108 7.11 -1.15 4.31
CA LEU A 108 7.73 -1.50 5.58
C LEU A 108 7.35 -0.50 6.69
N PHE A 109 7.34 0.79 6.38
CA PHE A 109 6.93 1.82 7.34
C PHE A 109 5.48 1.65 7.81
N VAL A 110 4.57 1.35 6.91
CA VAL A 110 3.16 1.06 7.24
C VAL A 110 3.05 -0.22 8.06
N ALA A 111 3.78 -1.28 7.66
CA ALA A 111 3.81 -2.54 8.39
C ALA A 111 4.29 -2.38 9.83
N CYS A 112 5.33 -1.57 10.06
CA CYS A 112 5.81 -1.26 11.41
C CYS A 112 4.71 -0.64 12.30
N LYS A 113 3.82 0.15 11.72
CA LYS A 113 2.70 0.74 12.48
C LYS A 113 1.60 -0.28 12.75
N VAL A 114 1.30 -1.13 11.79
CA VAL A 114 0.24 -2.15 11.91
C VAL A 114 0.62 -3.25 12.89
N GLU A 115 1.91 -3.60 12.93
CA GLU A 115 2.43 -4.67 13.80
C GLU A 115 2.96 -4.16 15.14
N ASP A 116 2.67 -2.91 15.51
CA ASP A 116 3.15 -2.26 16.75
C ASP A 116 4.67 -2.29 16.95
N THR A 117 5.43 -2.40 15.86
CA THR A 117 6.91 -2.33 15.84
C THR A 117 7.39 -0.97 15.41
N ILE A 118 6.89 0.07 16.07
CA ILE A 118 7.00 1.47 15.65
C ILE A 118 8.46 1.89 15.43
N LYS A 119 8.76 2.33 14.21
CA LYS A 119 10.01 2.99 13.81
C LYS A 119 9.70 4.32 13.16
N LYS A 120 10.59 5.29 13.33
CA LYS A 120 10.50 6.57 12.63
C LYS A 120 10.84 6.37 11.15
N SER A 121 10.24 7.14 10.26
CA SER A 121 10.55 7.08 8.82
C SER A 121 12.04 7.30 8.54
N ARG A 122 12.68 8.23 9.26
CA ARG A 122 14.12 8.48 9.15
C ARG A 122 14.98 7.26 9.52
N ASP A 123 14.58 6.44 10.49
CA ASP A 123 15.32 5.23 10.87
C ASP A 123 15.30 4.20 9.73
N ILE A 124 14.15 4.07 9.06
CA ILE A 124 13.99 3.17 7.91
C ILE A 124 14.80 3.67 6.72
N LEU A 125 14.78 4.97 6.45
CA LEU A 125 15.55 5.57 5.35
C LEU A 125 17.06 5.47 5.60
N ALA A 126 17.52 5.74 6.83
CA ALA A 126 18.92 5.58 7.21
C ALA A 126 19.37 4.12 7.09
N ALA A 127 18.55 3.17 7.54
CA ALA A 127 18.82 1.75 7.41
C ALA A 127 18.92 1.33 5.93
N ALA A 128 18.00 1.80 5.07
CA ALA A 128 18.02 1.52 3.64
C ALA A 128 19.26 2.12 2.96
N TYR A 129 19.68 3.31 3.35
CA TYR A 129 20.92 3.92 2.88
C TYR A 129 22.14 3.11 3.31
N ASN A 130 22.22 2.69 4.57
CA ASN A 130 23.34 1.94 5.13
C ASN A 130 23.46 0.55 4.48
N VAL A 131 22.34 -0.10 4.17
CA VAL A 131 22.31 -1.36 3.43
C VAL A 131 22.92 -1.22 2.04
N LYS A 132 22.70 -0.08 1.38
CA LYS A 132 23.28 0.22 0.06
C LYS A 132 24.73 0.68 0.12
N ASN A 133 25.10 1.36 1.19
CA ASN A 133 26.41 2.00 1.37
C ASN A 133 27.09 1.56 2.68
N PRO A 134 27.52 0.31 2.79
CA PRO A 134 28.08 -0.23 4.04
C PRO A 134 29.38 0.48 4.46
N GLU A 135 30.10 1.08 3.51
CA GLU A 135 31.37 1.78 3.78
C GLU A 135 31.19 3.18 4.41
N LYS A 136 30.01 3.76 4.27
CA LYS A 136 29.67 5.11 4.79
C LYS A 136 28.33 5.11 5.52
N PRO A 137 28.25 4.45 6.68
CA PRO A 137 27.00 4.38 7.41
C PRO A 137 26.60 5.77 7.95
N VAL A 138 25.32 6.07 7.88
CA VAL A 138 24.69 7.32 8.36
C VAL A 138 23.84 7.02 9.57
N ALA A 139 23.93 7.84 10.61
CA ALA A 139 23.03 7.75 11.76
C ALA A 139 21.67 8.35 11.40
N SER A 140 20.61 7.85 12.03
CA SER A 140 19.24 8.32 11.79
C SER A 140 19.00 9.81 12.16
N ASP A 141 19.89 10.36 12.99
CA ASP A 141 19.83 11.75 13.45
C ASP A 141 20.60 12.73 12.54
N ASP A 142 21.37 12.23 11.57
CA ASP A 142 22.11 13.05 10.65
C ASP A 142 21.19 13.75 9.63
N LYS A 143 21.49 15.00 9.28
CA LYS A 143 20.72 15.86 8.36
C LYS A 143 20.58 15.26 6.95
N VAL A 144 21.45 14.32 6.58
CA VAL A 144 21.43 13.63 5.28
C VAL A 144 20.15 12.83 5.05
N CYS A 145 19.48 12.38 6.11
CA CYS A 145 18.18 11.71 6.00
C CYS A 145 16.99 12.64 5.72
N SER A 146 17.19 13.95 5.76
CA SER A 146 16.10 14.93 5.59
C SER A 146 15.92 15.41 4.15
N THR A 147 16.86 15.13 3.28
CA THR A 147 16.79 15.52 1.87
C THR A 147 16.62 14.27 1.00
N GLY A 148 15.43 14.09 0.44
CA GLY A 148 15.13 13.02 -0.54
C GLY A 148 16.00 13.05 -1.80
N GLU A 149 16.87 14.08 -1.94
CA GLU A 149 17.81 14.27 -3.04
C GLU A 149 18.95 13.25 -3.07
N ASP A 150 19.39 12.75 -1.90
CA ASP A 150 20.48 11.78 -1.86
C ASP A 150 20.03 10.35 -2.22
N LEU A 151 18.75 10.04 -1.99
CA LEU A 151 18.15 8.80 -2.51
C LEU A 151 18.00 8.85 -4.05
N ALA A 152 17.82 10.03 -4.62
CA ALA A 152 17.72 10.23 -6.06
C ALA A 152 19.08 10.13 -6.77
N ARG A 153 20.19 10.48 -6.10
CA ARG A 153 21.56 10.37 -6.65
C ARG A 153 22.12 8.93 -6.65
N ALA A 154 21.51 8.01 -5.92
CA ALA A 154 21.88 6.59 -5.90
C ALA A 154 21.10 5.75 -6.95
N ARG A 155 20.49 6.39 -7.94
CA ARG A 155 19.80 5.77 -9.08
C ARG A 155 20.73 5.46 -10.23
#